data_f43d144fa1b11163721993b95675b164
#
_entry.id   f43d144fa1b11163721993b95675b164
#
_cell.length_a   1.000
_cell.length_b   1.000
_cell.length_c   1.000
_cell.angle_alpha   90.00
_cell.angle_beta   90.00
_cell.angle_gamma   90.00
#
_symmetry.space_group_name_H-M   'P 1'
#
loop_
_entity.id
_entity.type
_entity.pdbx_description
1 polymer ?
#
loop_
_entity_poly.entity_id
_entity_poly.type
_entity_poly.pdbx_seq_one_letter_code
_entity_poly.pdbx_strand_id
1 'polypeptide(L)'
;RGKPTNHKIYGEATAILAGDALLTESFKMITSNMPSDVSAEKRIRLVNELISAAGAEGMVGGQILDMEAESKSVSLDELQRIHEGKTAKLLSFSVIAGAILADASEKEIEKLREFSHHIGIGFQIRDDILDLE
;
A
#
# COMPACT_ATOMS: atom_id res chain seq x y z
N ARG A 1 -8.37 -17.42 2.52
CA ARG A 1 -8.24 -17.63 3.98
C ARG A 1 -9.48 -18.34 4.56
N GLY A 2 -10.01 -19.34 3.84
CA GLY A 2 -11.11 -20.17 4.30
C GLY A 2 -12.49 -19.50 4.35
N LYS A 3 -12.64 -18.30 3.81
CA LYS A 3 -13.92 -17.58 3.68
C LYS A 3 -14.14 -17.11 2.25
N PRO A 4 -15.40 -17.04 1.77
CA PRO A 4 -15.71 -16.47 0.47
C PRO A 4 -15.24 -15.02 0.39
N THR A 5 -14.73 -14.62 -0.77
CA THR A 5 -14.33 -13.23 -1.05
C THR A 5 -15.56 -12.31 -1.19
N ASN A 6 -15.34 -11.00 -1.05
CA ASN A 6 -16.40 -9.99 -1.05
C ASN A 6 -17.29 -10.10 -2.31
N HIS A 7 -16.66 -10.21 -3.49
CA HIS A 7 -17.42 -10.31 -4.76
C HIS A 7 -18.27 -11.58 -4.87
N LYS A 8 -17.89 -12.67 -4.22
CA LYS A 8 -18.67 -13.91 -4.19
C LYS A 8 -19.94 -13.79 -3.35
N ILE A 9 -19.95 -12.88 -2.36
CA ILE A 9 -21.11 -12.69 -1.46
C ILE A 9 -22.00 -11.55 -1.97
N TYR A 10 -21.41 -10.42 -2.41
CA TYR A 10 -22.14 -9.18 -2.68
C TYR A 10 -22.15 -8.78 -4.17
N GLY A 11 -21.50 -9.57 -5.03
CA GLY A 11 -21.34 -9.27 -6.46
C GLY A 11 -20.14 -8.37 -6.76
N GLU A 12 -19.69 -8.41 -8.02
CA GLU A 12 -18.47 -7.71 -8.48
C GLU A 12 -18.57 -6.20 -8.35
N ALA A 13 -19.68 -5.60 -8.82
CA ALA A 13 -19.89 -4.15 -8.76
C ALA A 13 -19.82 -3.63 -7.32
N THR A 14 -20.48 -4.30 -6.37
CA THR A 14 -20.44 -3.91 -4.95
C THR A 14 -19.03 -4.04 -4.37
N ALA A 15 -18.30 -5.08 -4.75
CA ALA A 15 -16.94 -5.29 -4.27
C ALA A 15 -15.97 -4.20 -4.77
N ILE A 16 -16.09 -3.80 -6.04
CA ILE A 16 -15.29 -2.70 -6.64
C ILE A 16 -15.60 -1.37 -5.93
N LEU A 17 -16.89 -1.02 -5.84
CA LEU A 17 -17.32 0.23 -5.18
C LEU A 17 -16.95 0.28 -3.70
N ALA A 18 -16.94 -0.87 -3.00
CA ALA A 18 -16.46 -0.94 -1.63
C ALA A 18 -14.95 -0.62 -1.53
N GLY A 19 -14.15 -1.09 -2.48
CA GLY A 19 -12.73 -0.75 -2.58
C GLY A 19 -12.52 0.77 -2.81
N ASP A 20 -13.25 1.36 -3.76
CA ASP A 20 -13.21 2.80 -4.04
C ASP A 20 -13.62 3.63 -2.81
N ALA A 21 -14.66 3.21 -2.11
CA ALA A 21 -15.12 3.87 -0.90
C ALA A 21 -14.07 3.80 0.22
N LEU A 22 -13.44 2.64 0.43
CA LEU A 22 -12.39 2.46 1.44
C LEU A 22 -11.18 3.34 1.15
N LEU A 23 -10.76 3.46 -0.11
CA LEU A 23 -9.67 4.35 -0.49
C LEU A 23 -10.04 5.81 -0.20
N THR A 24 -11.23 6.25 -0.58
CA THR A 24 -11.72 7.62 -0.32
C THR A 24 -11.83 7.89 1.19
N GLU A 25 -12.38 6.97 1.97
CA GLU A 25 -12.49 7.12 3.43
C GLU A 25 -11.12 7.18 4.12
N SER A 26 -10.07 6.55 3.56
CA SER A 26 -8.72 6.64 4.12
C SER A 26 -8.20 8.09 4.14
N PHE A 27 -8.49 8.90 3.12
CA PHE A 27 -8.17 10.33 3.11
C PHE A 27 -8.96 11.11 4.15
N LYS A 28 -10.25 10.77 4.33
CA LYS A 28 -11.09 11.40 5.35
C LYS A 28 -10.59 11.06 6.77
N MET A 29 -10.12 9.85 7.01
CA MET A 29 -9.50 9.47 8.29
C MET A 29 -8.31 10.37 8.61
N ILE A 30 -7.45 10.67 7.63
CA ILE A 30 -6.29 11.54 7.82
C ILE A 30 -6.69 13.00 7.99
N THR A 31 -7.62 13.50 7.17
CA THR A 31 -7.93 14.94 7.12
C THR A 31 -8.89 15.39 8.22
N SER A 32 -9.89 14.57 8.54
CA SER A 32 -11.02 14.98 9.40
C SER A 32 -11.13 14.18 10.69
N ASN A 33 -10.71 12.94 10.74
CA ASN A 33 -10.96 12.04 11.86
C ASN A 33 -9.73 11.84 12.78
N MET A 34 -8.60 12.46 12.47
CA MET A 34 -7.45 12.45 13.38
C MET A 34 -7.68 13.35 14.61
N PRO A 35 -7.05 13.03 15.76
CA PRO A 35 -7.07 13.86 16.95
C PRO A 35 -6.68 15.32 16.66
N SER A 36 -7.25 16.26 17.40
CA SER A 36 -7.07 17.70 17.16
C SER A 36 -5.66 18.23 17.39
N ASP A 37 -4.84 17.49 18.12
CA ASP A 37 -3.42 17.76 18.37
C ASP A 37 -2.49 17.39 17.19
N VAL A 38 -2.99 16.66 16.18
CA VAL A 38 -2.26 16.40 14.94
C VAL A 38 -2.33 17.64 14.05
N SER A 39 -1.19 18.27 13.79
CA SER A 39 -1.10 19.50 13.00
C SER A 39 -1.56 19.31 11.55
N ALA A 40 -2.00 20.42 10.91
CA ALA A 40 -2.38 20.42 9.50
C ALA A 40 -1.22 19.98 8.59
N GLU A 41 0.01 20.37 8.92
CA GLU A 41 1.22 19.99 8.18
C GLU A 41 1.44 18.47 8.19
N LYS A 42 1.31 17.82 9.36
CA LYS A 42 1.37 16.36 9.47
C LYS A 42 0.28 15.68 8.64
N ARG A 43 -0.95 16.20 8.67
CA ARG A 43 -2.06 15.66 7.87
C ARG A 43 -1.79 15.76 6.38
N ILE A 44 -1.30 16.90 5.90
CA ILE A 44 -0.92 17.10 4.49
C ILE A 44 0.22 16.15 4.11
N ARG A 45 1.23 16.01 4.96
CA ARG A 45 2.33 15.06 4.73
C ARG A 45 1.82 13.63 4.61
N LEU A 46 0.96 13.18 5.52
CA LEU A 46 0.34 11.85 5.47
C LEU A 46 -0.51 11.63 4.21
N VAL A 47 -1.26 12.63 3.77
CA VAL A 47 -2.01 12.57 2.52
C VAL A 47 -1.09 12.38 1.32
N ASN A 48 0.01 13.13 1.25
CA ASN A 48 0.99 13.00 0.17
C ASN A 48 1.67 11.63 0.16
N GLU A 49 2.07 11.11 1.33
CA GLU A 49 2.63 9.76 1.46
C GLU A 49 1.61 8.69 1.01
N LEU A 50 0.33 8.84 1.38
CA LEU A 50 -0.72 7.91 0.95
C LEU A 50 -0.97 7.97 -0.57
N ILE A 51 -1.01 9.16 -1.16
CA ILE A 51 -1.16 9.35 -2.61
C ILE A 51 -0.03 8.62 -3.36
N SER A 52 1.21 8.82 -2.93
CA SER A 52 2.38 8.17 -3.55
C SER A 52 2.36 6.66 -3.37
N ALA A 53 1.90 6.17 -2.22
CA ALA A 53 1.87 4.74 -1.94
C ALA A 53 0.71 4.00 -2.61
N ALA A 54 -0.48 4.60 -2.68
CA ALA A 54 -1.68 3.95 -3.21
C ALA A 54 -1.95 4.26 -4.69
N GLY A 55 -1.44 5.37 -5.20
CA GLY A 55 -1.74 5.90 -6.54
C GLY A 55 -1.01 5.18 -7.69
N ALA A 56 -0.94 5.88 -8.83
CA ALA A 56 -0.36 5.36 -10.06
C ALA A 56 1.14 4.99 -9.94
N GLU A 57 1.89 5.70 -9.10
CA GLU A 57 3.30 5.39 -8.80
C GLU A 57 3.47 4.32 -7.71
N GLY A 58 2.36 3.87 -7.11
CA GLY A 58 2.33 2.92 -6.01
C GLY A 58 1.51 1.67 -6.33
N MET A 59 0.57 1.35 -5.44
CA MET A 59 -0.21 0.12 -5.49
C MET A 59 -0.99 -0.04 -6.81
N VAL A 60 -1.65 1.00 -7.30
CA VAL A 60 -2.42 0.91 -8.56
C VAL A 60 -1.51 0.63 -9.74
N GLY A 61 -0.38 1.34 -9.85
CA GLY A 61 0.60 1.08 -10.91
C GLY A 61 1.24 -0.31 -10.81
N GLY A 62 1.58 -0.74 -9.59
CA GLY A 62 2.09 -2.09 -9.34
C GLY A 62 1.08 -3.18 -9.72
N GLN A 63 -0.20 -2.97 -9.45
CA GLN A 63 -1.25 -3.90 -9.85
C GLN A 63 -1.43 -3.97 -11.38
N ILE A 64 -1.30 -2.86 -12.09
CA ILE A 64 -1.33 -2.85 -13.56
C ILE A 64 -0.15 -3.65 -14.11
N LEU A 65 1.06 -3.42 -13.61
CA LEU A 65 2.24 -4.16 -14.02
C LEU A 65 2.10 -5.67 -13.75
N ASP A 66 1.53 -6.05 -12.63
CA ASP A 66 1.25 -7.44 -12.27
C ASP A 66 0.28 -8.09 -13.28
N MET A 67 -0.82 -7.42 -13.62
CA MET A 67 -1.78 -7.91 -14.62
C MET A 67 -1.16 -8.00 -16.02
N GLU A 68 -0.31 -7.05 -16.41
CA GLU A 68 0.40 -7.09 -17.70
C GLU A 68 1.46 -8.21 -17.76
N ALA A 69 1.97 -8.63 -16.61
CA ALA A 69 2.93 -9.72 -16.46
C ALA A 69 2.29 -11.10 -16.48
N GLU A 70 0.96 -11.21 -16.28
CA GLU A 70 0.25 -12.49 -16.33
C GLU A 70 0.55 -13.27 -17.60
N SER A 71 0.89 -14.53 -17.45
CA SER A 71 1.23 -15.44 -18.54
C SER A 71 2.47 -15.07 -19.37
N LYS A 72 3.32 -14.17 -18.88
CA LYS A 72 4.60 -13.79 -19.49
C LYS A 72 5.77 -14.19 -18.61
N SER A 73 6.93 -14.40 -19.25
CA SER A 73 8.19 -14.46 -18.51
C SER A 73 8.69 -13.04 -18.29
N VAL A 74 8.80 -12.63 -17.04
CA VAL A 74 9.32 -11.30 -16.65
C VAL A 74 10.75 -11.43 -16.11
N SER A 75 11.53 -10.38 -16.27
CA SER A 75 12.85 -10.28 -15.66
C SER A 75 12.76 -10.10 -14.14
N LEU A 76 13.85 -10.36 -13.43
CA LEU A 76 13.91 -10.13 -11.99
C LEU A 76 13.66 -8.66 -11.63
N ASP A 77 14.16 -7.73 -12.43
CA ASP A 77 13.96 -6.28 -12.22
C ASP A 77 12.47 -5.88 -12.41
N GLU A 78 11.78 -6.48 -13.38
CA GLU A 78 10.34 -6.26 -13.57
C GLU A 78 9.54 -6.84 -12.40
N LEU A 79 9.85 -8.06 -11.98
CA LEU A 79 9.22 -8.68 -10.82
C LEU A 79 9.41 -7.84 -9.55
N GLN A 80 10.62 -7.33 -9.32
CA GLN A 80 10.89 -6.45 -8.18
C GLN A 80 10.04 -5.18 -8.23
N ARG A 81 9.89 -4.53 -9.39
CA ARG A 81 9.02 -3.34 -9.54
C ARG A 81 7.55 -3.65 -9.25
N ILE A 82 7.08 -4.83 -9.65
CA ILE A 82 5.72 -5.29 -9.34
C ILE A 82 5.55 -5.42 -7.82
N HIS A 83 6.45 -6.11 -7.14
CA HIS A 83 6.42 -6.30 -5.69
C HIS A 83 6.50 -4.97 -4.93
N GLU A 84 7.39 -4.06 -5.36
CA GLU A 84 7.52 -2.72 -4.79
C GLU A 84 6.20 -1.93 -4.89
N GLY A 85 5.63 -1.84 -6.08
CA GLY A 85 4.39 -1.11 -6.31
C GLY A 85 3.21 -1.75 -5.61
N LYS A 86 2.91 -3.01 -5.96
CA LYS A 86 1.72 -3.73 -5.53
C LYS A 86 1.57 -3.83 -4.01
N THR A 87 2.69 -3.99 -3.29
CA THR A 87 2.65 -4.32 -1.85
C THR A 87 3.56 -3.44 -1.00
N ALA A 88 4.85 -3.30 -1.35
CA ALA A 88 5.83 -2.71 -0.45
C ALA A 88 5.55 -1.22 -0.17
N LYS A 89 5.11 -0.43 -1.14
CA LYS A 89 4.84 1.00 -0.95
C LYS A 89 3.71 1.27 0.04
N LEU A 90 2.60 0.52 -0.03
CA LEU A 90 1.48 0.72 0.90
C LEU A 90 1.80 0.20 2.31
N LEU A 91 2.57 -0.87 2.41
CA LEU A 91 3.09 -1.34 3.69
C LEU A 91 4.03 -0.31 4.31
N SER A 92 4.95 0.24 3.50
CA SER A 92 5.87 1.30 3.92
C SER A 92 5.12 2.55 4.40
N PHE A 93 4.06 2.95 3.69
CA PHE A 93 3.20 4.06 4.14
C PHE A 93 2.72 3.86 5.58
N SER A 94 2.28 2.65 5.94
CA SER A 94 1.77 2.38 7.30
C SER A 94 2.84 2.59 8.38
N VAL A 95 4.09 2.21 8.11
CA VAL A 95 5.23 2.41 9.01
C VAL A 95 5.60 3.90 9.10
N ILE A 96 5.71 4.56 7.94
CA ILE A 96 6.08 5.98 7.84
C ILE A 96 5.02 6.89 8.46
N ALA A 97 3.75 6.56 8.29
CA ALA A 97 2.65 7.30 8.92
C ALA A 97 2.78 7.29 10.46
N GLY A 98 3.09 6.13 11.04
CA GLY A 98 3.36 6.03 12.48
C GLY A 98 4.55 6.88 12.92
N ALA A 99 5.64 6.89 12.15
CA ALA A 99 6.82 7.67 12.44
C ALA A 99 6.55 9.19 12.36
N ILE A 100 5.82 9.66 11.35
CA ILE A 100 5.41 11.06 11.21
C ILE A 100 4.56 11.50 12.41
N LEU A 101 3.62 10.67 12.82
CA LEU A 101 2.74 10.97 13.96
C LEU A 101 3.51 11.01 15.28
N ALA A 102 4.54 10.18 15.42
CA ALA A 102 5.41 10.14 16.59
C ALA A 102 6.53 11.21 16.59
N ASP A 103 6.51 12.18 15.66
CA ASP A 103 7.57 13.21 15.54
C ASP A 103 8.98 12.65 15.34
N ALA A 104 9.10 11.52 14.64
CA ALA A 104 10.40 10.98 14.30
C ALA A 104 11.19 11.95 13.40
N SER A 105 12.50 12.01 13.60
CA SER A 105 13.39 12.80 12.75
C SER A 105 13.42 12.27 11.30
N GLU A 106 13.75 13.12 10.33
CA GLU A 106 13.86 12.69 8.93
C GLU A 106 14.85 11.51 8.74
N LYS A 107 15.91 11.49 9.55
CA LYS A 107 16.88 10.39 9.54
C LYS A 107 16.29 9.05 10.02
N GLU A 108 15.40 9.11 11.00
CA GLU A 108 14.68 7.91 11.49
C GLU A 108 13.63 7.47 10.47
N ILE A 109 12.90 8.42 9.89
CA ILE A 109 11.91 8.16 8.83
C ILE A 109 12.58 7.46 7.65
N GLU A 110 13.75 7.93 7.20
CA GLU A 110 14.48 7.32 6.08
C GLU A 110 14.91 5.88 6.39
N LYS A 111 15.43 5.61 7.59
CA LYS A 111 15.75 4.24 8.01
C LYS A 111 14.53 3.33 8.09
N LEU A 112 13.40 3.86 8.54
CA LEU A 112 12.15 3.12 8.59
C LEU A 112 11.59 2.86 7.18
N ARG A 113 11.80 3.78 6.24
CA ARG A 113 11.46 3.62 4.83
C ARG A 113 12.26 2.47 4.21
N GLU A 114 13.57 2.45 4.38
CA GLU A 114 14.44 1.36 3.93
C GLU A 114 14.04 0.02 4.56
N PHE A 115 13.84 -0.01 5.86
CA PHE A 115 13.40 -1.22 6.59
C PHE A 115 12.06 -1.73 6.07
N SER A 116 11.05 -0.87 5.97
CA SER A 116 9.71 -1.25 5.54
C SER A 116 9.65 -1.66 4.06
N HIS A 117 10.50 -1.07 3.22
CA HIS A 117 10.66 -1.50 1.83
C HIS A 117 11.13 -2.96 1.75
N HIS A 118 12.19 -3.32 2.48
CA HIS A 118 12.69 -4.71 2.49
C HIS A 118 11.68 -5.70 3.08
N ILE A 119 10.94 -5.31 4.11
CA ILE A 119 9.85 -6.13 4.66
C ILE A 119 8.74 -6.34 3.63
N GLY A 120 8.36 -5.30 2.89
CA GLY A 120 7.34 -5.37 1.85
C GLY A 120 7.71 -6.31 0.70
N ILE A 121 8.95 -6.23 0.22
CA ILE A 121 9.48 -7.16 -0.78
C ILE A 121 9.51 -8.60 -0.25
N GLY A 122 10.05 -8.80 0.96
CA GLY A 122 10.09 -10.12 1.59
C GLY A 122 8.70 -10.72 1.81
N PHE A 123 7.71 -9.90 2.13
CA PHE A 123 6.32 -10.31 2.26
C PHE A 123 5.77 -10.85 0.93
N GLN A 124 5.98 -10.14 -0.18
CA GLN A 124 5.49 -10.56 -1.49
C GLN A 124 6.20 -11.83 -1.98
N ILE A 125 7.52 -11.92 -1.83
CA ILE A 125 8.26 -13.14 -2.17
C ILE A 125 7.70 -14.35 -1.40
N ARG A 126 7.39 -14.17 -0.13
CA ARG A 126 6.80 -15.23 0.69
C ARG A 126 5.40 -15.61 0.22
N ASP A 127 4.59 -14.64 -0.18
CA ASP A 127 3.23 -14.86 -0.70
C ASP A 127 3.29 -15.68 -1.99
N ASP A 128 4.16 -15.31 -2.93
CA ASP A 128 4.37 -16.04 -4.20
C ASP A 128 4.84 -17.48 -3.99
N ILE A 129 5.69 -17.74 -2.99
CA ILE A 129 6.13 -19.10 -2.64
C ILE A 129 4.95 -19.93 -2.10
N LEU A 130 4.11 -19.34 -1.26
CA LEU A 130 2.95 -20.01 -0.68
C LEU A 130 1.88 -20.35 -1.71
N ASP A 131 1.81 -19.61 -2.80
CA ASP A 131 0.88 -19.91 -3.91
C ASP A 131 1.31 -21.15 -4.73
N LEU A 132 2.56 -21.60 -4.58
CA LEU A 132 3.10 -22.79 -5.23
C LEU A 132 3.04 -24.06 -4.36
N GLU A 133 2.78 -23.93 -3.06
CA GLU A 133 2.65 -25.03 -2.09
C GLU A 133 1.18 -25.49 -1.97
#